data_8a256ecda09312fc53b6cf8190e78333
#
_entry.id   8a256ecda09312fc53b6cf8190e78333
#
_cell.length_a   1.000
_cell.length_b   1.000
_cell.length_c   1.000
_cell.angle_alpha   90.00
_cell.angle_beta   90.00
_cell.angle_gamma   90.00
#
_symmetry.space_group_name_H-M   'P 1'
#
loop_
_entity.id
_entity.type
_entity.pdbx_description
1 polymer ?
#
loop_
_entity_poly.entity_id
_entity_poly.type
_entity_poly.pdbx_seq_one_letter_code
_entity_poly.pdbx_strand_id
1 'polypeptide(L)'
;LMPHPQGGWRQHYDPAIGRAFGDISQEAWAQGEAVLWQMYDAIEAPVLLMRGADSDLLPHETALAMQQRGPRAQLVEFDGVGHAPTIVAQDQRDAVTGFLLNPLPEPDAQAA
;
A
#
# COMPACT_ATOMS: atom_id res chain seq x y z
N LEU A 1 -1.94 8.15 21.22
CA LEU A 1 -1.73 9.48 21.84
C LEU A 1 -1.59 9.36 23.34
N MET A 2 -0.77 10.20 23.94
CA MET A 2 -0.60 10.27 25.39
C MET A 2 -0.75 11.71 25.87
N PRO A 3 -1.19 11.93 27.13
CA PRO A 3 -1.34 13.28 27.66
C PRO A 3 -0.01 14.03 27.65
N HIS A 4 -0.07 15.31 27.30
CA HIS A 4 1.07 16.21 27.38
C HIS A 4 1.10 16.90 28.74
N PRO A 5 2.27 17.04 29.42
CA PRO A 5 2.35 17.66 30.75
C PRO A 5 1.84 19.10 30.80
N GLN A 6 1.90 19.84 29.67
CA GLN A 6 1.45 21.23 29.56
C GLN A 6 0.03 21.34 29.01
N GLY A 7 -0.74 20.23 28.97
CA GLY A 7 -2.10 20.18 28.44
C GLY A 7 -2.12 19.66 27.00
N GLY A 8 -3.29 19.12 26.62
CA GLY A 8 -3.47 18.53 25.29
C GLY A 8 -2.90 17.12 25.16
N TRP A 9 -2.71 16.70 23.92
CA TRP A 9 -2.26 15.36 23.57
C TRP A 9 -1.03 15.43 22.65
N ARG A 10 -0.16 14.44 22.73
CA ARG A 10 1.01 14.30 21.87
C ARG A 10 1.11 12.92 21.27
N GLN A 11 1.83 12.79 20.19
CA GLN A 11 2.13 11.50 19.59
C GLN A 11 2.99 10.67 20.56
N HIS A 12 2.73 9.36 20.57
CA HIS A 12 3.44 8.42 21.44
C HIS A 12 4.67 7.84 20.72
N TYR A 13 5.53 8.71 20.22
CA TYR A 13 6.80 8.33 19.60
C TYR A 13 7.83 9.43 19.84
N ASP A 14 9.12 9.09 19.63
CA ASP A 14 10.22 10.04 19.74
C ASP A 14 10.17 11.00 18.54
N PRO A 15 10.06 12.33 18.76
CA PRO A 15 10.10 13.32 17.67
C PRO A 15 11.36 13.25 16.81
N ALA A 16 12.47 12.69 17.30
CA ALA A 16 13.69 12.51 16.53
C ALA A 16 13.50 11.60 15.31
N ILE A 17 12.52 10.70 15.35
CA ILE A 17 12.17 9.86 14.19
C ILE A 17 11.75 10.75 13.01
N GLY A 18 10.89 11.72 13.24
CA GLY A 18 10.46 12.65 12.18
C GLY A 18 11.59 13.49 11.62
N ARG A 19 12.54 13.91 12.48
CA ARG A 19 13.71 14.69 12.03
C ARG A 19 14.62 13.88 11.12
N ALA A 20 14.83 12.61 11.43
CA ALA A 20 15.64 11.72 10.58
C ALA A 20 15.08 11.63 9.17
N PHE A 21 13.75 11.56 9.03
CA PHE A 21 13.10 11.55 7.71
C PHE A 21 13.14 12.92 7.03
N GLY A 22 13.06 14.03 7.78
CA GLY A 22 13.13 15.39 7.23
C GLY A 22 14.47 15.74 6.62
N ASP A 23 15.55 15.09 7.05
CA ASP A 23 16.89 15.33 6.55
C ASP A 23 17.24 14.55 5.29
N ILE A 24 16.33 13.69 4.80
CA ILE A 24 16.55 12.88 3.59
C ILE A 24 16.36 13.76 2.35
N SER A 25 17.37 13.79 1.46
CA SER A 25 17.30 14.53 0.21
C SER A 25 16.29 13.91 -0.76
N GLN A 26 15.82 14.71 -1.73
CA GLN A 26 14.93 14.21 -2.79
C GLN A 26 15.58 13.10 -3.60
N GLU A 27 16.88 13.17 -3.83
CA GLU A 27 17.62 12.11 -4.53
C GLU A 27 17.58 10.80 -3.76
N ALA A 28 17.77 10.86 -2.44
CA ALA A 28 17.68 9.66 -1.59
C ALA A 28 16.26 9.07 -1.58
N TRP A 29 15.23 9.90 -1.58
CA TRP A 29 13.85 9.45 -1.71
C TRP A 29 13.62 8.77 -3.06
N ALA A 30 14.08 9.37 -4.16
CA ALA A 30 13.94 8.79 -5.49
C ALA A 30 14.67 7.46 -5.63
N GLN A 31 15.88 7.36 -5.05
CA GLN A 31 16.64 6.10 -5.04
C GLN A 31 15.91 5.03 -4.22
N GLY A 32 15.38 5.40 -3.05
CA GLY A 32 14.59 4.49 -2.23
C GLY A 32 13.34 4.00 -2.94
N GLU A 33 12.64 4.88 -3.63
CA GLU A 33 11.48 4.50 -4.44
C GLU A 33 11.86 3.55 -5.57
N ALA A 34 12.96 3.82 -6.26
CA ALA A 34 13.44 2.94 -7.33
C ALA A 34 13.76 1.54 -6.81
N VAL A 35 14.38 1.43 -5.63
CA VAL A 35 14.65 0.13 -5.00
C VAL A 35 13.36 -0.59 -4.66
N LEU A 36 12.36 0.10 -4.11
CA LEU A 36 11.06 -0.48 -3.80
C LEU A 36 10.36 -1.01 -5.06
N TRP A 37 10.44 -0.27 -6.16
CA TRP A 37 9.89 -0.74 -7.43
C TRP A 37 10.60 -1.98 -7.95
N GLN A 38 11.93 -2.05 -7.80
CA GLN A 38 12.68 -3.25 -8.17
C GLN A 38 12.25 -4.46 -7.35
N MET A 39 12.05 -4.28 -6.05
CA MET A 39 11.56 -5.33 -5.16
C MET A 39 10.15 -5.77 -5.56
N TYR A 40 9.28 -4.82 -5.84
CA TYR A 40 7.91 -5.10 -6.29
C TYR A 40 7.93 -5.89 -7.61
N ASP A 41 8.70 -5.44 -8.58
CA ASP A 41 8.78 -6.09 -9.89
C ASP A 41 9.30 -7.53 -9.82
N ALA A 42 10.05 -7.86 -8.78
CA ALA A 42 10.60 -9.21 -8.57
C ALA A 42 9.61 -10.18 -7.91
N ILE A 43 8.46 -9.73 -7.46
CA ILE A 43 7.46 -10.60 -6.84
C ILE A 43 6.85 -11.52 -7.91
N GLU A 44 6.90 -12.82 -7.66
CA GLU A 44 6.32 -13.83 -8.56
C GLU A 44 4.97 -14.35 -8.08
N ALA A 45 4.64 -14.14 -6.81
CA ALA A 45 3.37 -14.56 -6.22
C ALA A 45 2.20 -13.69 -6.72
N PRO A 46 0.96 -14.21 -6.73
CA PRO A 46 -0.22 -13.38 -6.93
C PRO A 46 -0.33 -12.30 -5.86
N VAL A 47 -0.72 -11.09 -6.26
CA VAL A 47 -0.83 -9.94 -5.36
C VAL A 47 -2.22 -9.33 -5.47
N LEU A 48 -2.85 -9.11 -4.33
CA LEU A 48 -4.07 -8.31 -4.21
C LEU A 48 -3.69 -6.95 -3.60
N LEU A 49 -3.93 -5.88 -4.33
CA LEU A 49 -3.73 -4.52 -3.85
C LEU A 49 -5.09 -3.93 -3.45
N MET A 50 -5.26 -3.66 -2.17
CA MET A 50 -6.46 -3.03 -1.63
C MET A 50 -6.16 -1.57 -1.32
N ARG A 51 -6.89 -0.66 -1.95
CA ARG A 51 -6.69 0.77 -1.78
C ARG A 51 -7.98 1.43 -1.33
N GLY A 52 -7.91 2.28 -0.30
CA GLY A 52 -8.98 3.21 0.00
C GLY A 52 -8.97 4.35 -1.02
N ALA A 53 -10.13 4.69 -1.57
CA ALA A 53 -10.22 5.75 -2.57
C ALA A 53 -9.76 7.10 -2.03
N ASP A 54 -9.87 7.31 -0.71
CA ASP A 54 -9.45 8.53 -0.03
C ASP A 54 -7.99 8.48 0.45
N SER A 55 -7.21 7.46 0.04
CA SER A 55 -5.81 7.36 0.44
C SER A 55 -4.99 8.53 -0.09
N ASP A 56 -4.28 9.19 0.81
CA ASP A 56 -3.36 10.28 0.49
C ASP A 56 -1.89 9.82 0.42
N LEU A 57 -1.61 8.57 0.80
CA LEU A 57 -0.25 8.01 0.78
C LEU A 57 0.02 7.18 -0.48
N LEU A 58 -0.98 6.49 -1.00
CA LEU A 58 -0.88 5.75 -2.25
C LEU A 58 -1.78 6.39 -3.30
N PRO A 59 -1.23 7.18 -4.24
CA PRO A 59 -2.02 7.78 -5.30
C PRO A 59 -2.66 6.73 -6.20
N HIS A 60 -3.82 7.04 -6.76
CA HIS A 60 -4.53 6.16 -7.69
C HIS A 60 -3.65 5.78 -8.90
N GLU A 61 -2.90 6.74 -9.42
CA GLU A 61 -1.98 6.53 -10.55
C GLU A 61 -0.90 5.50 -10.23
N THR A 62 -0.35 5.53 -9.02
CA THR A 62 0.64 4.55 -8.58
C THR A 62 0.01 3.16 -8.48
N ALA A 63 -1.22 3.07 -7.97
CA ALA A 63 -1.96 1.80 -7.91
C ALA A 63 -2.19 1.23 -9.31
N LEU A 64 -2.54 2.07 -10.28
CA LEU A 64 -2.70 1.64 -11.67
C LEU A 64 -1.37 1.13 -12.26
N ALA A 65 -0.25 1.78 -11.95
CA ALA A 65 1.07 1.32 -12.37
C ALA A 65 1.39 -0.07 -11.80
N MET A 66 1.00 -0.33 -10.56
CA MET A 66 1.21 -1.63 -9.92
C MET A 66 0.43 -2.75 -10.59
N GLN A 67 -0.69 -2.46 -11.25
CA GLN A 67 -1.44 -3.43 -12.04
C GLN A 67 -0.74 -3.81 -13.35
N GLN A 68 0.17 -2.97 -13.82
CA GLN A 68 0.76 -3.12 -15.16
C GLN A 68 2.20 -3.59 -15.14
N ARG A 69 2.80 -3.71 -13.97
CA ARG A 69 4.21 -4.11 -13.84
C ARG A 69 4.40 -5.14 -12.73
N GLY A 70 5.51 -5.84 -12.77
CA GLY A 70 5.88 -6.86 -11.79
C GLY A 70 4.82 -7.96 -11.71
N PRO A 71 4.27 -8.24 -10.52
CA PRO A 71 3.27 -9.29 -10.33
C PRO A 71 1.90 -8.93 -10.92
N ARG A 72 1.73 -7.75 -11.47
CA ARG A 72 0.47 -7.25 -12.03
C ARG A 72 -0.67 -7.42 -11.03
N ALA A 73 -0.57 -6.69 -9.92
CA ALA A 73 -1.51 -6.79 -8.81
C ALA A 73 -2.96 -6.63 -9.27
N GLN A 74 -3.84 -7.40 -8.67
CA GLN A 74 -5.28 -7.19 -8.79
C GLN A 74 -5.63 -6.03 -7.86
N LEU A 75 -6.20 -4.96 -8.41
CA LEU A 75 -6.56 -3.77 -7.64
C LEU A 75 -8.03 -3.79 -7.27
N VAL A 76 -8.32 -3.56 -5.98
CA VAL A 76 -9.67 -3.30 -5.48
C VAL A 76 -9.64 -1.99 -4.69
N GLU A 77 -10.47 -1.03 -5.06
CA GLU A 77 -10.61 0.24 -4.36
C GLU A 77 -11.92 0.29 -3.59
N PHE A 78 -11.89 0.94 -2.42
CA PHE A 78 -13.06 1.09 -1.56
C PHE A 78 -13.36 2.57 -1.35
N ASP A 79 -14.57 3.00 -1.70
CA ASP A 79 -15.03 4.37 -1.51
C ASP A 79 -15.16 4.69 0.00
N GLY A 80 -14.83 5.92 0.36
CA GLY A 80 -14.91 6.38 1.74
C GLY A 80 -13.91 5.75 2.69
N VAL A 81 -12.87 5.12 2.17
CA VAL A 81 -11.83 4.44 2.95
C VAL A 81 -10.50 5.15 2.77
N GLY A 82 -9.79 5.39 3.86
CA GLY A 82 -8.47 6.00 3.86
C GLY A 82 -7.38 5.01 3.49
N HIS A 83 -6.13 5.35 3.84
CA HIS A 83 -4.95 4.62 3.40
C HIS A 83 -4.93 3.14 3.81
N ALA A 84 -5.46 2.81 4.97
CA ALA A 84 -5.39 1.45 5.52
C ALA A 84 -6.79 0.85 5.68
N PRO A 85 -7.32 0.13 4.66
CA PRO A 85 -8.54 -0.64 4.85
C PRO A 85 -8.37 -1.63 6.01
N THR A 86 -9.34 -1.63 6.92
CA THR A 86 -9.23 -2.41 8.16
C THR A 86 -9.69 -3.86 8.01
N ILE A 87 -10.28 -4.21 6.87
CA ILE A 87 -10.84 -5.54 6.58
C ILE A 87 -11.99 -5.90 7.55
N VAL A 88 -12.65 -4.88 8.10
CA VAL A 88 -13.82 -5.05 8.97
C VAL A 88 -15.11 -5.05 8.15
N ALA A 89 -15.21 -4.19 7.14
CA ALA A 89 -16.38 -4.10 6.28
C ALA A 89 -16.54 -5.36 5.42
N GLN A 90 -17.78 -5.73 5.12
CA GLN A 90 -18.09 -6.96 4.40
C GLN A 90 -17.45 -6.99 3.00
N ASP A 91 -17.48 -5.88 2.26
CA ASP A 91 -16.89 -5.76 0.93
C ASP A 91 -15.37 -5.99 0.96
N GLN A 92 -14.70 -5.49 1.99
CA GLN A 92 -13.25 -5.68 2.17
C GLN A 92 -12.94 -7.14 2.49
N ARG A 93 -13.71 -7.77 3.36
CA ARG A 93 -13.55 -9.20 3.69
C ARG A 93 -13.81 -10.09 2.48
N ASP A 94 -14.83 -9.76 1.70
CA ASP A 94 -15.18 -10.52 0.49
C ASP A 94 -14.07 -10.44 -0.55
N ALA A 95 -13.43 -9.26 -0.70
CA ALA A 95 -12.31 -9.08 -1.61
C ALA A 95 -11.13 -9.98 -1.25
N VAL A 96 -10.76 -10.02 0.04
CA VAL A 96 -9.66 -10.86 0.53
C VAL A 96 -10.01 -12.34 0.39
N THR A 97 -11.21 -12.74 0.82
CA THR A 97 -11.64 -14.12 0.76
C THR A 97 -11.71 -14.61 -0.69
N GLY A 98 -12.27 -13.79 -1.58
CA GLY A 98 -12.34 -14.12 -3.00
C GLY A 98 -10.97 -14.30 -3.62
N PHE A 99 -10.03 -13.44 -3.28
CA PHE A 99 -8.66 -13.54 -3.77
C PHE A 99 -7.97 -14.82 -3.29
N LEU A 100 -8.11 -15.15 -2.00
CA LEU A 100 -7.44 -16.30 -1.41
C LEU A 100 -8.03 -17.65 -1.88
N LEU A 101 -9.35 -17.70 -2.12
CA LEU A 101 -10.04 -18.93 -2.49
C LEU A 101 -10.12 -19.15 -4.01
N ASN A 102 -9.93 -18.11 -4.81
CA ASN A 102 -9.97 -18.18 -6.26
C ASN A 102 -8.61 -17.78 -6.81
N PRO A 103 -7.66 -18.72 -6.91
CA PRO A 103 -6.33 -18.39 -7.41
C PRO A 103 -6.42 -17.80 -8.82
N LEU A 104 -5.59 -16.78 -9.08
CA LEU A 104 -5.51 -16.17 -10.39
C LEU A 104 -5.08 -17.23 -11.42
N PRO A 105 -5.62 -17.20 -12.65
CA PRO A 105 -5.13 -18.08 -13.71
C PRO A 105 -3.65 -17.84 -13.93
N GLU A 106 -2.87 -18.91 -14.12
CA GLU A 106 -1.46 -18.78 -14.43
C GLU A 106 -1.29 -18.05 -15.76
N PRO A 107 -0.35 -17.10 -15.86
CA PRO A 107 -0.15 -16.33 -17.09
C PRO A 107 0.09 -17.23 -18.32
N ASP A 108 0.78 -18.34 -18.14
CA ASP A 108 1.14 -19.25 -19.23
C ASP A 108 -0.06 -20.00 -19.80
N ALA A 109 -1.10 -20.24 -19.00
CA ALA A 109 -2.32 -20.90 -19.45
C ALA A 109 -3.11 -20.04 -20.43
N GLN A 110 -2.88 -18.74 -20.46
CA GLN A 110 -3.58 -17.79 -21.33
C GLN A 110 -2.73 -17.37 -22.52
N ALA A 111 -1.44 -17.59 -22.48
CA ALA A 111 -0.52 -17.27 -23.56
C ALA A 111 -0.48 -18.33 -24.67
N ALA A 112 -1.11 -19.43 -24.45
CA ALA A 112 -1.15 -20.54 -25.41
C ALA A 112 -2.24 -20.36 -26.47
#